data_f1855210c096afcc817863cd2b8952eb
#
_entry.id   f1855210c096afcc817863cd2b8952eb
#
_cell.length_a   1.000
_cell.length_b   1.000
_cell.length_c   1.000
_cell.angle_alpha   90.00
_cell.angle_beta   90.00
_cell.angle_gamma   90.00
#
_symmetry.space_group_name_H-M   'P 1'
#
loop_
_entity.id
_entity.type
_entity.pdbx_description
1 polymer ?
#
loop_
_entity_poly.entity_id
_entity_poly.type
_entity_poly.pdbx_seq_one_letter_code
_entity_poly.pdbx_strand_id
1 'polypeptide(L)'
;NGYYKFNKDYIEYTADTVRNTYNVDLTQHLQMYKAHASDSARAHQQYWINKINFITDYDVLQSSALSSVDINDSVHYKGYPIYYKDKLYLRPKVLTDNLRFASGDLFNERDVQQTYSSFGRLSALKYTNIRFIETQVGDSTMLDCYVMLTKSKHKSVSFEVEGTNSAGDLGAAASVSFQNRNLFRGSETFMIKFRGAYEVISGLQAGYSN
;
A
#
# COMPACT_ATOMS: atom_id res chain seq x y z
N ASN A 1 1.56 -18.12 -11.09
CA ASN A 1 0.80 -17.79 -11.32
C ASN A 1 -0.42 -17.94 -12.20
N GLY A 2 -1.12 -16.88 -12.37
CA GLY A 2 -2.33 -16.84 -13.19
C GLY A 2 -3.64 -17.19 -12.45
N TYR A 3 -3.57 -17.86 -11.31
CA TYR A 3 -4.74 -18.39 -10.63
C TYR A 3 -5.26 -17.44 -9.56
N TYR A 4 -6.05 -16.46 -9.95
CA TYR A 4 -6.59 -15.42 -9.06
C TYR A 4 -7.43 -15.97 -7.89
N LYS A 5 -8.20 -17.03 -8.12
CA LYS A 5 -9.04 -17.67 -7.09
C LYS A 5 -8.36 -18.79 -6.34
N PHE A 6 -7.10 -19.08 -6.62
CA PHE A 6 -6.37 -20.12 -5.94
C PHE A 6 -5.89 -19.64 -4.57
N ASN A 7 -6.17 -20.44 -3.55
CA ASN A 7 -5.68 -20.24 -2.18
C ASN A 7 -4.95 -21.50 -1.73
N LYS A 8 -4.02 -21.35 -0.78
CA LYS A 8 -3.31 -22.48 -0.15
C LYS A 8 -4.22 -23.49 0.50
N ASP A 9 -5.43 -23.08 0.91
CA ASP A 9 -6.43 -23.97 1.52
C ASP A 9 -6.96 -25.04 0.54
N TYR A 10 -6.71 -24.91 -0.76
CA TYR A 10 -6.98 -25.94 -1.77
C TYR A 10 -5.90 -27.02 -1.83
N ILE A 11 -4.81 -26.88 -1.06
CA ILE A 11 -3.72 -27.86 -1.00
C ILE A 11 -3.83 -28.62 0.32
N GLU A 12 -4.08 -29.92 0.23
CA GLU A 12 -4.09 -30.83 1.37
C GLU A 12 -2.91 -31.79 1.25
N TYR A 13 -2.25 -32.08 2.36
CA TYR A 13 -1.15 -33.03 2.44
C TYR A 13 -1.54 -34.20 3.30
N THR A 14 -1.35 -35.40 2.78
CA THR A 14 -1.45 -36.64 3.58
C THR A 14 -0.08 -37.29 3.66
N ALA A 15 0.30 -37.67 4.88
CA ALA A 15 1.55 -38.35 5.16
C ALA A 15 1.28 -39.81 5.50
N ASP A 16 1.84 -40.74 4.73
CA ASP A 16 1.83 -42.18 5.05
C ASP A 16 3.15 -42.57 5.69
N THR A 17 3.09 -42.94 6.97
CA THR A 17 4.23 -43.40 7.78
C THR A 17 4.27 -44.92 7.96
N VAL A 18 3.29 -45.62 7.41
CA VAL A 18 3.09 -47.06 7.69
C VAL A 18 3.94 -47.96 6.78
N ARG A 19 4.23 -47.49 5.55
CA ARG A 19 4.92 -48.30 4.54
C ARG A 19 6.43 -48.35 4.72
N ASN A 20 7.04 -47.41 5.40
CA ASN A 20 8.49 -47.33 5.49
C ASN A 20 8.92 -46.79 6.87
N THR A 21 9.79 -47.50 7.58
CA THR A 21 10.22 -47.11 8.93
C THR A 21 11.12 -45.87 8.97
N TYR A 22 11.72 -45.49 7.83
CA TYR A 22 12.68 -44.40 7.73
C TYR A 22 12.29 -43.29 6.72
N ASN A 23 11.22 -43.49 5.93
CA ASN A 23 10.76 -42.54 4.94
C ASN A 23 9.26 -42.26 5.14
N VAL A 24 8.84 -41.03 4.88
CA VAL A 24 7.43 -40.64 4.91
C VAL A 24 7.02 -40.36 3.47
N ASP A 25 6.00 -41.06 3.00
CA ASP A 25 5.39 -40.77 1.69
C ASP A 25 4.41 -39.61 1.86
N LEU A 26 4.75 -38.48 1.27
CA LEU A 26 3.93 -37.26 1.29
C LEU A 26 3.11 -37.18 0.00
N THR A 27 1.78 -37.25 0.12
CA THR A 27 0.87 -37.05 -1.02
C THR A 27 0.21 -35.69 -0.93
N GLN A 28 0.33 -34.91 -2.00
CA GLN A 28 -0.32 -33.62 -2.13
C GLN A 28 -1.63 -33.78 -2.92
N HIS A 29 -2.72 -33.39 -2.32
CA HIS A 29 -4.04 -33.35 -2.93
C HIS A 29 -4.40 -31.91 -3.29
N LEU A 30 -4.78 -31.66 -4.55
CA LEU A 30 -5.28 -30.40 -5.01
C LEU A 30 -6.79 -30.44 -5.11
N GLN A 31 -7.48 -29.71 -4.25
CA GLN A 31 -8.94 -29.60 -4.30
C GLN A 31 -9.38 -28.66 -5.43
N MET A 32 -10.50 -28.98 -6.07
CA MET A 32 -11.09 -28.13 -7.11
C MET A 32 -11.74 -26.87 -6.50
N TYR A 33 -11.74 -25.78 -7.28
CA TYR A 33 -12.40 -24.53 -6.89
C TYR A 33 -13.90 -24.68 -6.75
N LYS A 34 -14.46 -24.17 -5.65
CA LYS A 34 -15.90 -23.97 -5.42
C LYS A 34 -16.13 -22.56 -4.90
N ALA A 35 -17.03 -21.80 -5.54
CA ALA A 35 -17.40 -20.46 -5.06
C ALA A 35 -18.23 -20.55 -3.78
N HIS A 36 -19.16 -21.52 -3.73
CA HIS A 36 -19.98 -21.84 -2.56
C HIS A 36 -20.02 -23.36 -2.37
N ALA A 37 -20.34 -23.81 -1.17
CA ALA A 37 -20.39 -25.25 -0.83
C ALA A 37 -21.42 -26.03 -1.68
N SER A 38 -22.47 -25.35 -2.16
CA SER A 38 -23.52 -25.90 -3.04
C SER A 38 -23.11 -25.98 -4.51
N ASP A 39 -22.02 -25.32 -4.92
CA ASP A 39 -21.64 -25.22 -6.31
C ASP A 39 -20.93 -26.48 -6.82
N SER A 40 -21.06 -26.74 -8.12
CA SER A 40 -20.26 -27.77 -8.79
C SER A 40 -18.77 -27.39 -8.76
N ALA A 41 -17.93 -28.38 -8.45
CA ALA A 41 -16.48 -28.19 -8.49
C ALA A 41 -16.00 -27.87 -9.91
N ARG A 42 -15.12 -26.87 -10.04
CA ARG A 42 -14.53 -26.43 -11.31
C ARG A 42 -13.02 -26.52 -11.25
N ALA A 43 -12.37 -26.71 -12.39
CA ALA A 43 -10.93 -26.60 -12.50
C ALA A 43 -10.47 -25.17 -12.19
N HIS A 44 -9.27 -25.04 -11.62
CA HIS A 44 -8.66 -23.73 -11.42
C HIS A 44 -8.35 -23.09 -12.78
N GLN A 45 -8.86 -21.88 -12.99
CA GLN A 45 -8.71 -21.13 -14.23
C GLN A 45 -7.61 -20.08 -14.09
N GLN A 46 -6.83 -19.89 -15.15
CA GLN A 46 -5.90 -18.77 -15.27
C GLN A 46 -6.64 -17.51 -15.72
N TYR A 47 -6.21 -16.37 -15.22
CA TYR A 47 -6.79 -15.06 -15.51
C TYR A 47 -5.74 -14.11 -16.05
N TRP A 48 -6.13 -13.33 -17.05
CA TRP A 48 -5.35 -12.21 -17.59
C TRP A 48 -5.94 -10.89 -17.16
N ILE A 49 -5.10 -9.88 -17.03
CA ILE A 49 -5.51 -8.52 -16.67
C ILE A 49 -6.02 -7.84 -17.94
N ASN A 50 -7.29 -7.45 -17.96
CA ASN A 50 -7.90 -6.74 -19.07
C ASN A 50 -7.59 -5.25 -19.03
N LYS A 51 -8.12 -4.55 -18.02
CA LYS A 51 -7.98 -3.10 -17.84
C LYS A 51 -7.48 -2.76 -16.45
N ILE A 52 -6.75 -1.65 -16.34
CA ILE A 52 -6.30 -1.12 -15.06
C ILE A 52 -6.81 0.31 -14.93
N ASN A 53 -7.63 0.55 -13.90
CA ASN A 53 -8.27 1.81 -13.62
C ASN A 53 -7.73 2.38 -12.32
N PHE A 54 -7.28 3.63 -12.32
CA PHE A 54 -6.87 4.34 -11.10
C PHE A 54 -8.00 5.23 -10.59
N ILE A 55 -8.27 5.16 -9.28
CA ILE A 55 -9.21 6.04 -8.60
C ILE A 55 -8.44 6.73 -7.47
N THR A 56 -8.15 8.03 -7.63
CA THR A 56 -7.21 8.76 -6.76
C THR A 56 -7.85 9.46 -5.57
N ASP A 57 -9.18 9.51 -5.52
CA ASP A 57 -9.94 10.16 -4.45
C ASP A 57 -10.90 9.18 -3.75
N TYR A 58 -10.43 7.96 -3.52
CA TYR A 58 -11.19 6.94 -2.84
C TYR A 58 -11.20 7.18 -1.32
N ASP A 59 -12.41 7.24 -0.74
CA ASP A 59 -12.58 7.29 0.72
C ASP A 59 -13.10 5.94 1.23
N VAL A 60 -12.24 5.22 1.95
CA VAL A 60 -12.57 3.91 2.53
C VAL A 60 -13.75 3.97 3.49
N LEU A 61 -13.98 5.12 4.15
CA LEU A 61 -15.04 5.28 5.14
C LEU A 61 -16.41 5.57 4.52
N GLN A 62 -16.43 6.12 3.31
CA GLN A 62 -17.66 6.53 2.63
C GLN A 62 -18.12 5.56 1.53
N SER A 63 -17.22 4.72 1.03
CA SER A 63 -17.46 3.90 -0.16
C SER A 63 -17.34 2.42 0.14
N SER A 64 -18.44 1.76 0.45
CA SER A 64 -18.51 0.30 0.52
C SER A 64 -18.57 -0.35 -0.89
N ALA A 65 -18.99 0.39 -1.91
CA ALA A 65 -19.09 -0.07 -3.29
C ALA A 65 -18.36 0.85 -4.27
N LEU A 66 -17.84 0.29 -5.37
CA LEU A 66 -17.23 1.06 -6.46
C LEU A 66 -18.19 2.10 -7.07
N SER A 67 -19.48 1.82 -7.07
CA SER A 67 -20.53 2.69 -7.59
C SER A 67 -20.79 3.95 -6.76
N SER A 68 -20.27 4.03 -5.54
CA SER A 68 -20.45 5.19 -4.64
C SER A 68 -19.26 6.14 -4.65
N VAL A 69 -18.29 5.94 -5.54
CA VAL A 69 -17.14 6.84 -5.68
C VAL A 69 -17.56 8.07 -6.47
N ASP A 70 -17.43 9.24 -5.85
CA ASP A 70 -17.78 10.53 -6.43
C ASP A 70 -16.65 10.96 -7.39
N ILE A 71 -16.80 10.61 -8.67
CA ILE A 71 -15.85 10.90 -9.75
C ILE A 71 -16.42 12.01 -10.61
N ASN A 72 -15.69 13.10 -10.75
CA ASN A 72 -16.11 14.24 -11.57
C ASN A 72 -15.31 14.40 -12.85
N ASP A 73 -14.09 13.85 -12.91
CA ASP A 73 -13.19 14.02 -14.04
C ASP A 73 -12.25 12.82 -14.22
N SER A 74 -11.65 12.71 -15.39
CA SER A 74 -10.71 11.65 -15.73
C SER A 74 -9.63 12.11 -16.70
N VAL A 75 -8.45 11.52 -16.60
CA VAL A 75 -7.34 11.71 -17.54
C VAL A 75 -6.79 10.35 -17.96
N HIS A 76 -6.39 10.24 -19.22
CA HIS A 76 -5.73 9.04 -19.74
C HIS A 76 -4.22 9.27 -19.81
N TYR A 77 -3.45 8.33 -19.25
CA TYR A 77 -1.99 8.38 -19.32
C TYR A 77 -1.44 6.97 -19.61
N LYS A 78 -0.65 6.84 -20.67
CA LYS A 78 -0.09 5.56 -21.14
C LYS A 78 -1.16 4.44 -21.30
N GLY A 79 -2.37 4.78 -21.72
CA GLY A 79 -3.47 3.84 -21.88
C GLY A 79 -4.26 3.52 -20.60
N TYR A 80 -3.86 4.05 -19.46
CA TYR A 80 -4.57 3.86 -18.20
C TYR A 80 -5.48 5.03 -17.88
N PRO A 81 -6.79 4.82 -17.66
CA PRO A 81 -7.69 5.85 -17.15
C PRO A 81 -7.42 6.13 -15.68
N ILE A 82 -7.39 7.40 -15.31
CA ILE A 82 -7.17 7.89 -13.95
C ILE A 82 -8.34 8.79 -13.60
N TYR A 83 -9.15 8.36 -12.65
CA TYR A 83 -10.35 9.03 -12.19
C TYR A 83 -10.07 9.82 -10.92
N TYR A 84 -10.58 11.05 -10.83
CA TYR A 84 -10.41 11.91 -9.67
C TYR A 84 -11.63 12.81 -9.47
N LYS A 85 -11.77 13.38 -8.25
CA LYS A 85 -12.91 14.21 -7.90
C LYS A 85 -12.71 15.67 -8.31
N ASP A 86 -11.70 16.33 -7.76
CA ASP A 86 -11.51 17.78 -7.95
C ASP A 86 -10.21 18.09 -8.70
N LYS A 87 -9.09 17.57 -8.21
CA LYS A 87 -7.77 17.81 -8.77
C LYS A 87 -6.91 16.57 -8.61
N LEU A 88 -6.26 16.20 -9.70
CA LEU A 88 -5.33 15.08 -9.68
C LEU A 88 -4.21 15.34 -8.67
N TYR A 89 -4.15 14.50 -7.64
CA TYR A 89 -3.30 14.66 -6.47
C TYR A 89 -1.85 14.28 -6.73
N LEU A 90 -1.63 13.18 -7.45
CA LEU A 90 -0.31 12.72 -7.89
C LEU A 90 -0.16 12.91 -9.40
N ARG A 91 1.07 13.06 -9.88
CA ARG A 91 1.34 13.03 -11.32
C ARG A 91 0.99 11.65 -11.88
N PRO A 92 0.38 11.56 -13.08
CA PRO A 92 0.07 10.28 -13.72
C PRO A 92 1.27 9.31 -13.80
N LYS A 93 2.45 9.86 -14.07
CA LYS A 93 3.71 9.11 -14.11
C LYS A 93 3.99 8.37 -12.79
N VAL A 94 3.73 8.98 -11.63
CA VAL A 94 3.95 8.36 -10.32
C VAL A 94 3.06 7.14 -10.15
N LEU A 95 1.82 7.19 -10.63
CA LEU A 95 0.88 6.08 -10.55
C LEU A 95 1.37 4.90 -11.40
N THR A 96 1.72 5.16 -12.65
CA THR A 96 2.16 4.10 -13.57
C THR A 96 3.53 3.52 -13.23
N ASP A 97 4.47 4.31 -12.71
CA ASP A 97 5.81 3.84 -12.35
C ASP A 97 5.81 2.94 -11.09
N ASN A 98 4.78 3.02 -10.26
CA ASN A 98 4.62 2.18 -9.07
C ASN A 98 3.78 0.92 -9.32
N LEU A 99 3.21 0.76 -10.50
CA LEU A 99 2.51 -0.45 -10.93
C LEU A 99 3.53 -1.52 -11.39
N ARG A 100 3.31 -2.78 -11.02
CA ARG A 100 4.21 -3.90 -11.32
C ARG A 100 3.64 -4.91 -12.30
N PHE A 101 2.47 -4.64 -12.85
CA PHE A 101 1.80 -5.44 -13.87
C PHE A 101 1.12 -4.51 -14.88
N ALA A 102 0.80 -5.03 -16.06
CA ALA A 102 0.18 -4.29 -17.14
C ALA A 102 -1.10 -4.97 -17.66
N SER A 103 -1.88 -4.25 -18.46
CA SER A 103 -2.97 -4.88 -19.23
C SER A 103 -2.40 -5.91 -20.19
N GLY A 104 -3.02 -7.09 -20.25
CA GLY A 104 -2.57 -8.23 -21.03
C GLY A 104 -1.67 -9.21 -20.28
N ASP A 105 -1.16 -8.84 -19.11
CA ASP A 105 -0.34 -9.73 -18.29
C ASP A 105 -1.18 -10.84 -17.65
N LEU A 106 -0.56 -12.01 -17.46
CA LEU A 106 -1.11 -13.06 -16.63
C LEU A 106 -1.14 -12.62 -15.17
N PHE A 107 -2.26 -12.83 -14.48
CA PHE A 107 -2.38 -12.47 -13.06
C PHE A 107 -1.25 -13.09 -12.23
N ASN A 108 -0.60 -12.29 -11.42
CA ASN A 108 0.47 -12.73 -10.52
C ASN A 108 0.33 -12.01 -9.18
N GLU A 109 0.03 -12.77 -8.15
CA GLU A 109 -0.15 -12.23 -6.80
C GLU A 109 1.10 -11.52 -6.28
N ARG A 110 2.30 -12.00 -6.64
CA ARG A 110 3.56 -11.37 -6.26
C ARG A 110 3.67 -9.94 -6.80
N ASP A 111 3.25 -9.71 -8.06
CA ASP A 111 3.30 -8.39 -8.67
C ASP A 111 2.26 -7.45 -8.05
N VAL A 112 1.11 -8.00 -7.65
CA VAL A 112 0.10 -7.27 -6.88
C VAL A 112 0.66 -6.85 -5.52
N GLN A 113 1.31 -7.75 -4.78
CA GLN A 113 1.94 -7.45 -3.48
C GLN A 113 3.08 -6.43 -3.63
N GLN A 114 3.89 -6.54 -4.68
CA GLN A 114 4.92 -5.55 -4.98
C GLN A 114 4.32 -4.17 -5.31
N THR A 115 3.18 -4.14 -6.00
CA THR A 115 2.43 -2.92 -6.29
C THR A 115 1.91 -2.29 -4.99
N TYR A 116 1.29 -3.06 -4.10
CA TYR A 116 0.92 -2.59 -2.76
C TYR A 116 2.11 -2.00 -2.01
N SER A 117 3.24 -2.69 -1.99
CA SER A 117 4.46 -2.22 -1.33
C SER A 117 5.01 -0.94 -1.97
N SER A 118 4.91 -0.80 -3.28
CA SER A 118 5.35 0.40 -4.00
C SER A 118 4.49 1.60 -3.66
N PHE A 119 3.17 1.48 -3.70
CA PHE A 119 2.23 2.54 -3.30
C PHE A 119 2.30 2.85 -1.80
N GLY A 120 2.52 1.84 -0.95
CA GLY A 120 2.67 2.01 0.51
C GLY A 120 3.87 2.87 0.92
N ARG A 121 4.89 3.00 0.06
CA ARG A 121 6.04 3.90 0.27
C ARG A 121 5.76 5.36 -0.10
N LEU A 122 4.66 5.65 -0.77
CA LEU A 122 4.31 7.01 -1.15
C LEU A 122 3.73 7.78 0.04
N SER A 123 4.47 8.74 0.57
CA SER A 123 4.06 9.56 1.72
C SER A 123 2.78 10.37 1.49
N ALA A 124 2.44 10.59 0.23
CA ALA A 124 1.23 11.26 -0.22
C ALA A 124 -0.04 10.41 -0.07
N LEU A 125 0.10 9.10 0.08
CA LEU A 125 -1.01 8.16 0.21
C LEU A 125 -1.16 7.69 1.65
N LYS A 126 -2.42 7.49 2.07
CA LYS A 126 -2.78 6.92 3.37
C LYS A 126 -3.12 5.44 3.25
N TYR A 127 -3.93 5.11 2.23
CA TYR A 127 -4.36 3.74 1.95
C TYR A 127 -4.32 3.48 0.46
N THR A 128 -4.00 2.23 0.11
CA THR A 128 -4.11 1.68 -1.23
C THR A 128 -4.97 0.43 -1.16
N ASN A 129 -5.94 0.32 -2.05
CA ASN A 129 -6.76 -0.87 -2.20
C ASN A 129 -6.76 -1.27 -3.68
N ILE A 130 -6.42 -2.51 -3.98
CA ILE A 130 -6.43 -3.05 -5.34
C ILE A 130 -7.51 -4.13 -5.39
N ARG A 131 -8.52 -3.93 -6.25
CA ARG A 131 -9.61 -4.87 -6.45
C ARG A 131 -9.61 -5.37 -7.88
N PHE A 132 -9.88 -6.64 -8.03
CA PHE A 132 -10.07 -7.28 -9.32
C PHE A 132 -11.54 -7.69 -9.46
N ILE A 133 -12.11 -7.41 -10.62
CA ILE A 133 -13.48 -7.78 -10.97
C ILE A 133 -13.40 -8.62 -12.23
N GLU A 134 -14.06 -9.77 -12.21
CA GLU A 134 -14.15 -10.63 -13.39
C GLU A 134 -15.04 -10.00 -14.44
N THR A 135 -14.51 -9.93 -15.66
CA THR A 135 -15.19 -9.39 -16.83
C THR A 135 -15.08 -10.37 -17.97
N GLN A 136 -16.21 -10.61 -18.65
CA GLN A 136 -16.23 -11.46 -19.84
C GLN A 136 -15.77 -10.64 -21.06
N VAL A 137 -14.72 -11.10 -21.71
CA VAL A 137 -14.17 -10.50 -22.93
C VAL A 137 -14.13 -11.57 -24.02
N GLY A 138 -15.14 -11.57 -24.91
CA GLY A 138 -15.36 -12.69 -25.82
C GLY A 138 -15.63 -13.99 -25.08
N ASP A 139 -14.92 -15.04 -25.42
CA ASP A 139 -15.05 -16.35 -24.76
C ASP A 139 -14.15 -16.51 -23.51
N SER A 140 -13.37 -15.48 -23.14
CA SER A 140 -12.41 -15.53 -22.02
C SER A 140 -12.89 -14.68 -20.85
N THR A 141 -12.71 -15.21 -19.63
CA THR A 141 -12.91 -14.44 -18.41
C THR A 141 -11.57 -13.77 -18.04
N MET A 142 -11.58 -12.45 -17.96
CA MET A 142 -10.42 -11.61 -17.62
C MET A 142 -10.68 -10.81 -16.35
N LEU A 143 -9.66 -10.12 -15.84
CA LEU A 143 -9.74 -9.29 -14.63
C LEU A 143 -9.61 -7.82 -14.98
N ASP A 144 -10.62 -7.03 -14.63
CA ASP A 144 -10.51 -5.58 -14.56
C ASP A 144 -9.96 -5.18 -13.19
N CYS A 145 -8.84 -4.48 -13.20
CA CYS A 145 -8.16 -4.02 -11.99
C CYS A 145 -8.57 -2.59 -11.65
N TYR A 146 -8.89 -2.34 -10.39
CA TYR A 146 -9.18 -1.02 -9.83
C TYR A 146 -8.18 -0.72 -8.72
N VAL A 147 -7.28 0.23 -8.96
CA VAL A 147 -6.31 0.74 -7.99
C VAL A 147 -6.90 1.97 -7.32
N MET A 148 -7.42 1.80 -6.11
CA MET A 148 -8.09 2.82 -5.34
C MET A 148 -7.13 3.41 -4.31
N LEU A 149 -6.92 4.72 -4.36
CA LEU A 149 -5.93 5.43 -3.58
C LEU A 149 -6.60 6.49 -2.69
N THR A 150 -6.30 6.44 -1.40
CA THR A 150 -6.76 7.43 -0.43
C THR A 150 -5.61 8.38 -0.11
N LYS A 151 -5.84 9.70 -0.31
CA LYS A 151 -4.82 10.72 -0.03
C LYS A 151 -4.51 10.84 1.47
N SER A 152 -3.24 11.09 1.78
CA SER A 152 -2.78 11.49 3.11
C SER A 152 -2.95 13.00 3.31
N LYS A 153 -2.95 13.45 4.57
CA LYS A 153 -2.78 14.88 4.88
C LYS A 153 -1.38 15.31 4.46
N HIS A 154 -1.30 16.26 3.52
CA HIS A 154 -0.02 16.66 2.94
C HIS A 154 0.75 17.67 3.76
N LYS A 155 0.10 18.45 4.61
CA LYS A 155 0.76 19.44 5.46
C LYS A 155 0.55 19.08 6.92
N SER A 156 1.62 19.14 7.69
CA SER A 156 1.59 19.03 9.14
C SER A 156 2.55 20.03 9.76
N VAL A 157 2.13 20.57 10.91
CA VAL A 157 2.96 21.38 11.77
C VAL A 157 3.02 20.64 13.10
N SER A 158 4.21 20.47 13.65
CA SER A 158 4.41 19.94 14.99
C SER A 158 5.24 20.91 15.84
N PHE A 159 4.88 20.95 17.10
CA PHE A 159 5.56 21.72 18.12
C PHE A 159 6.00 20.77 19.24
N GLU A 160 7.28 20.82 19.59
CA GLU A 160 7.87 19.96 20.62
C GLU A 160 8.59 20.84 21.65
N VAL A 161 8.40 20.54 22.92
CA VAL A 161 9.13 21.16 24.04
C VAL A 161 9.82 20.05 24.81
N GLU A 162 11.11 20.23 25.10
CA GLU A 162 11.95 19.28 25.82
C GLU A 162 12.60 19.98 27.02
N GLY A 163 12.57 19.33 28.19
CA GLY A 163 13.43 19.68 29.32
C GLY A 163 14.61 18.71 29.34
N THR A 164 15.81 19.23 29.53
CA THR A 164 17.03 18.42 29.65
C THR A 164 17.70 18.62 30.98
N ASN A 165 18.28 17.55 31.55
CA ASN A 165 19.13 17.60 32.72
C ASN A 165 20.35 16.74 32.42
N SER A 166 21.49 17.38 32.18
CA SER A 166 22.76 16.74 31.87
C SER A 166 23.76 17.04 33.01
N ALA A 167 24.09 16.02 33.80
CA ALA A 167 25.09 16.11 34.87
C ALA A 167 24.87 17.26 35.90
N GLY A 168 23.60 17.63 36.12
CA GLY A 168 23.22 18.71 37.02
C GLY A 168 22.95 20.06 36.33
N ASP A 169 23.22 20.18 35.06
CA ASP A 169 22.86 21.35 34.26
C ASP A 169 21.43 21.22 33.73
N LEU A 170 20.62 22.22 34.00
CA LEU A 170 19.21 22.25 33.55
C LEU A 170 19.12 23.01 32.23
N GLY A 171 18.43 22.38 31.26
CA GLY A 171 18.21 22.98 29.97
C GLY A 171 16.73 22.86 29.52
N ALA A 172 16.36 23.70 28.59
CA ALA A 172 15.09 23.62 27.89
C ALA A 172 15.32 23.81 26.40
N ALA A 173 14.63 23.01 25.61
CA ALA A 173 14.61 23.15 24.13
C ALA A 173 13.19 23.22 23.63
N ALA A 174 12.98 23.97 22.56
CA ALA A 174 11.73 23.99 21.83
C ALA A 174 12.02 23.85 20.35
N SER A 175 11.17 23.10 19.67
CA SER A 175 11.26 22.97 18.21
C SER A 175 9.89 23.10 17.54
N VAL A 176 9.92 23.70 16.36
CA VAL A 176 8.76 23.78 15.44
C VAL A 176 9.17 23.14 14.15
N SER A 177 8.35 22.20 13.65
CA SER A 177 8.57 21.59 12.36
C SER A 177 7.36 21.73 11.44
N PHE A 178 7.63 22.06 10.19
CA PHE A 178 6.66 22.06 9.09
C PHE A 178 7.03 20.95 8.11
N GLN A 179 6.06 20.14 7.74
CA GLN A 179 6.25 19.06 6.77
C GLN A 179 5.20 19.16 5.66
N ASN A 180 5.64 19.00 4.40
CA ASN A 180 4.78 18.82 3.24
C ASN A 180 5.16 17.52 2.50
N ARG A 181 4.20 16.59 2.33
CA ARG A 181 4.41 15.25 1.79
C ARG A 181 4.12 15.11 0.30
N ASN A 182 3.82 16.18 -0.40
CA ASN A 182 3.47 16.12 -1.82
C ASN A 182 3.69 17.48 -2.49
N LEU A 183 4.86 18.08 -2.28
CA LEU A 183 5.12 19.46 -2.71
C LEU A 183 5.01 19.62 -4.22
N PHE A 184 5.57 18.70 -5.00
CA PHE A 184 5.57 18.71 -6.46
C PHE A 184 4.69 17.62 -7.09
N ARG A 185 3.73 17.07 -6.34
CA ARG A 185 2.80 16.00 -6.79
C ARG A 185 3.50 14.69 -7.16
N GLY A 186 4.70 14.46 -6.65
CA GLY A 186 5.48 13.23 -6.83
C GLY A 186 5.62 12.40 -5.55
N SER A 187 4.87 12.77 -4.48
CA SER A 187 4.98 12.18 -3.15
C SER A 187 6.30 12.49 -2.45
N GLU A 188 6.95 13.60 -2.80
CA GLU A 188 8.15 14.07 -2.13
C GLU A 188 7.82 14.59 -0.73
N THR A 189 8.67 14.28 0.24
CA THR A 189 8.57 14.84 1.58
C THR A 189 9.55 15.99 1.74
N PHE A 190 9.01 17.18 1.99
CA PHE A 190 9.77 18.36 2.36
C PHE A 190 9.50 18.67 3.83
N MET A 191 10.58 18.84 4.63
CA MET A 191 10.49 19.16 6.05
C MET A 191 11.47 20.28 6.39
N ILE A 192 10.98 21.25 7.16
CA ILE A 192 11.80 22.27 7.82
C ILE A 192 11.57 22.16 9.32
N LYS A 193 12.65 22.06 10.10
CA LYS A 193 12.61 22.05 11.56
C LYS A 193 13.50 23.18 12.09
N PHE A 194 12.93 24.03 12.95
CA PHE A 194 13.65 25.02 13.72
C PHE A 194 13.69 24.54 15.16
N ARG A 195 14.88 24.53 15.75
CA ARG A 195 15.08 24.18 17.16
C ARG A 195 15.90 25.25 17.84
N GLY A 196 15.42 25.74 18.98
CA GLY A 196 16.15 26.57 19.95
C GLY A 196 16.36 25.77 21.22
N ALA A 197 17.56 25.90 21.81
CA ALA A 197 17.87 25.28 23.09
C ALA A 197 18.60 26.30 23.97
N TYR A 198 18.31 26.24 25.26
CA TYR A 198 18.99 27.03 26.30
C TYR A 198 19.39 26.08 27.45
N GLU A 199 20.63 26.18 27.89
CA GLU A 199 21.17 25.37 28.97
C GLU A 199 21.86 26.28 30.01
N VAL A 200 21.57 26.08 31.30
CA VAL A 200 22.18 26.77 32.40
C VAL A 200 23.29 25.87 32.95
N ILE A 201 24.54 26.27 32.75
CA ILE A 201 25.70 25.56 33.27
C ILE A 201 25.88 25.96 34.73
N SER A 202 25.58 25.06 35.67
CA SER A 202 25.66 25.27 37.10
C SER A 202 27.03 24.83 37.69
N GLY A 203 28.09 25.02 36.96
CA GLY A 203 29.40 24.59 37.43
C GLY A 203 30.55 25.39 36.87
N LEU A 204 31.00 26.39 37.61
CA LEU A 204 32.42 26.78 37.77
C LEU A 204 32.51 28.12 38.50
N GLN A 205 32.09 28.13 39.78
CA GLN A 205 32.68 29.06 40.71
C GLN A 205 33.42 28.26 41.80
N ALA A 206 34.41 27.48 41.42
CA ALA A 206 35.49 27.17 42.33
C ALA A 206 36.43 28.35 42.26
N GLY A 207 36.14 29.39 43.05
CA GLY A 207 37.05 30.49 43.26
C GLY A 207 38.37 29.97 43.76
N TYR A 208 39.47 30.26 43.07
CA TYR A 208 40.78 30.31 43.62
C TYR A 208 40.80 31.52 44.53
N SER A 209 40.71 31.28 45.83
CA SER A 209 41.10 32.21 46.87
C SER A 209 42.53 31.84 47.28
N ASN A 210 43.50 32.70 46.92
CA ASN A 210 44.80 32.71 47.50
C ASN A 210 44.74 33.29 48.94
#